data_5fb12a939bbb6654744b35943b72a995
#
_entry.id   5fb12a939bbb6654744b35943b72a995
#
_cell.length_a   1.000
_cell.length_b   1.000
_cell.length_c   1.000
_cell.angle_alpha   90.00
_cell.angle_beta   90.00
_cell.angle_gamma   90.00
#
_symmetry.space_group_name_H-M   'P 1'
#
loop_
_entity.id
_entity.type
_entity.pdbx_description
1 polymer ?
#
loop_
_entity_poly.entity_id
_entity_poly.type
_entity_poly.pdbx_seq_one_letter_code
_entity_poly.pdbx_strand_id
1 'polypeptide(L)'
;MDERRRVILLPVRRRLAVLACAYLAGVYLAQIAAFPAAWIGFLCAFSVVLGLFRLRQRKSALFCVALALFLLGNGVTASVLAVRDAPSGSKAEIVGEIDAIERENRVWLKNVTCDGETRSRCVLVTLMAQKDEAAPAVQIGQRVKGTGRLFAPSEPRNPGGINGRIRALARDYELSGYLLPGWTVEGGGQFSLRELFRRAQKKLMRHAEAVFGRQAPLFQAVLLGSRENLDDDLVTAMRLTGIVHLLTVSGMHLSLIALMLERLLRRLPCGRWTRFAAQTVILLFYTGVTGAA
;
A
#
# COMPACT_ATOMS: atom_id res chain seq x y z
N MET A 1 -1.27 -56.64 -17.83
CA MET A 1 -0.81 -55.41 -18.48
C MET A 1 -1.48 -54.23 -17.75
N ASP A 2 -0.79 -53.73 -16.74
CA ASP A 2 -1.28 -52.64 -15.89
C ASP A 2 -0.51 -51.38 -16.29
N GLU A 3 -1.11 -50.61 -17.19
CA GLU A 3 -0.58 -49.32 -17.63
C GLU A 3 -0.93 -48.27 -16.56
N ARG A 4 -0.14 -48.25 -15.50
CA ARG A 4 -0.18 -47.18 -14.51
C ARG A 4 0.07 -45.87 -15.26
N ARG A 5 -1.00 -45.16 -15.59
CA ARG A 5 -0.94 -43.76 -16.02
C ARG A 5 -0.16 -42.99 -14.98
N ARG A 6 1.11 -42.71 -15.27
CA ARG A 6 1.95 -41.83 -14.49
C ARG A 6 1.30 -40.45 -14.58
N VAL A 7 0.53 -40.08 -13.57
CA VAL A 7 0.12 -38.69 -13.39
C VAL A 7 1.42 -37.89 -13.23
N ILE A 8 1.79 -37.16 -14.25
CA ILE A 8 2.96 -36.27 -14.22
C ILE A 8 2.67 -35.19 -13.18
N LEU A 9 3.07 -35.47 -11.94
CA LEU A 9 2.99 -34.51 -10.85
C LEU A 9 4.08 -33.47 -11.11
N LEU A 10 3.67 -32.30 -11.57
CA LEU A 10 4.56 -31.15 -11.66
C LEU A 10 5.25 -30.93 -10.31
N PRO A 11 6.56 -30.65 -10.27
CA PRO A 11 7.27 -30.33 -9.03
C PRO A 11 6.60 -29.15 -8.33
N VAL A 12 6.65 -29.11 -6.99
CA VAL A 12 5.94 -28.14 -6.15
C VAL A 12 6.16 -26.69 -6.61
N ARG A 13 7.39 -26.32 -6.99
CA ARG A 13 7.71 -25.00 -7.52
C ARG A 13 6.95 -24.64 -8.80
N ARG A 14 6.78 -25.59 -9.71
CA ARG A 14 6.01 -25.38 -10.96
C ARG A 14 4.52 -25.25 -10.69
N ARG A 15 3.99 -25.95 -9.69
CA ARG A 15 2.58 -25.82 -9.28
C ARG A 15 2.30 -24.44 -8.71
N LEU A 16 3.16 -23.93 -7.84
CA LEU A 16 3.03 -22.57 -7.29
C LEU A 16 3.11 -21.52 -8.39
N ALA A 17 4.02 -21.68 -9.36
CA ALA A 17 4.09 -20.76 -10.51
C ALA A 17 2.80 -20.76 -11.33
N VAL A 18 2.21 -21.94 -11.62
CA VAL A 18 0.93 -22.03 -12.33
C VAL A 18 -0.20 -21.33 -11.57
N LEU A 19 -0.27 -21.52 -10.26
CA LEU A 19 -1.28 -20.88 -9.41
C LEU A 19 -1.10 -19.34 -9.38
N ALA A 20 0.13 -18.88 -9.25
CA ALA A 20 0.44 -17.44 -9.29
C ALA A 20 0.10 -16.83 -10.65
N CYS A 21 0.47 -17.48 -11.75
CA CYS A 21 0.12 -17.03 -13.10
C CYS A 21 -1.40 -17.00 -13.32
N ALA A 22 -2.14 -17.98 -12.81
CA ALA A 22 -3.60 -17.99 -12.92
C ALA A 22 -4.24 -16.80 -12.19
N TYR A 23 -3.80 -16.50 -10.96
CA TYR A 23 -4.26 -15.34 -10.21
C TYR A 23 -3.95 -14.02 -10.94
N LEU A 24 -2.71 -13.85 -11.40
CA LEU A 24 -2.27 -12.65 -12.12
C LEU A 24 -3.02 -12.47 -13.45
N ALA A 25 -3.31 -13.57 -14.17
CA ALA A 25 -4.12 -13.52 -15.37
C ALA A 25 -5.55 -13.04 -15.07
N GLY A 26 -6.15 -13.47 -13.95
CA GLY A 26 -7.45 -12.99 -13.50
C GLY A 26 -7.43 -11.49 -13.18
N VAL A 27 -6.41 -11.02 -12.47
CA VAL A 27 -6.19 -9.60 -12.18
C VAL A 27 -6.04 -8.78 -13.45
N TYR A 28 -5.25 -9.27 -14.42
CA TYR A 28 -5.04 -8.56 -15.70
C TYR A 28 -6.32 -8.50 -16.53
N LEU A 29 -7.04 -9.62 -16.64
CA LEU A 29 -8.27 -9.67 -17.43
C LEU A 29 -9.37 -8.75 -16.85
N ALA A 30 -9.44 -8.59 -15.53
CA ALA A 30 -10.42 -7.70 -14.89
C ALA A 30 -10.25 -6.22 -15.28
N GLN A 31 -9.05 -5.83 -15.75
CA GLN A 31 -8.81 -4.47 -16.24
C GLN A 31 -9.41 -4.24 -17.64
N ILE A 32 -9.65 -5.31 -18.39
CA ILE A 32 -10.20 -5.28 -19.75
C ILE A 32 -11.67 -5.65 -19.72
N ALA A 33 -12.01 -6.71 -19.02
CA ALA A 33 -13.35 -7.26 -18.90
C ALA A 33 -13.56 -7.88 -17.51
N ALA A 34 -14.41 -7.24 -16.71
CA ALA A 34 -14.80 -7.76 -15.40
C ALA A 34 -15.98 -8.73 -15.56
N PHE A 35 -15.90 -9.90 -14.96
CA PHE A 35 -17.04 -10.82 -14.90
C PHE A 35 -18.08 -10.30 -13.89
N PRO A 36 -19.38 -10.52 -14.16
CA PRO A 36 -20.43 -10.22 -13.18
C PRO A 36 -20.19 -10.97 -11.85
N ALA A 37 -20.36 -10.27 -10.73
CA ALA A 37 -20.06 -10.81 -9.40
C ALA A 37 -20.81 -12.13 -9.10
N ALA A 38 -22.05 -12.26 -9.57
CA ALA A 38 -22.83 -13.48 -9.42
C ALA A 38 -22.18 -14.70 -10.09
N TRP A 39 -21.65 -14.52 -11.30
CA TRP A 39 -20.95 -15.59 -12.02
C TRP A 39 -19.62 -15.97 -11.36
N ILE A 40 -18.88 -14.98 -10.86
CA ILE A 40 -17.64 -15.23 -10.13
C ILE A 40 -17.91 -16.08 -8.89
N GLY A 41 -18.89 -15.73 -8.08
CA GLY A 41 -19.28 -16.48 -6.89
C GLY A 41 -19.70 -17.92 -7.22
N PHE A 42 -20.56 -18.10 -8.23
CA PHE A 42 -21.01 -19.41 -8.66
C PHE A 42 -19.85 -20.30 -9.17
N LEU A 43 -19.03 -19.78 -10.07
CA LEU A 43 -17.90 -20.53 -10.64
C LEU A 43 -16.79 -20.81 -9.61
N CYS A 44 -16.55 -19.92 -8.67
CA CYS A 44 -15.64 -20.17 -7.54
C CYS A 44 -16.17 -21.34 -6.68
N ALA A 45 -17.43 -21.28 -6.27
CA ALA A 45 -18.04 -22.36 -5.49
C ALA A 45 -17.99 -23.70 -6.24
N PHE A 46 -18.34 -23.70 -7.52
CA PHE A 46 -18.27 -24.89 -8.39
C PHE A 46 -16.84 -25.42 -8.50
N SER A 47 -15.84 -24.55 -8.70
CA SER A 47 -14.42 -24.96 -8.74
C SER A 47 -13.95 -25.59 -7.44
N VAL A 48 -14.37 -25.07 -6.29
CA VAL A 48 -14.05 -25.62 -4.98
C VAL A 48 -14.68 -26.99 -4.79
N VAL A 49 -15.98 -27.13 -5.08
CA VAL A 49 -16.70 -28.42 -4.99
C VAL A 49 -16.07 -29.46 -5.90
N LEU A 50 -15.79 -29.12 -7.16
CA LEU A 50 -15.14 -30.02 -8.10
C LEU A 50 -13.71 -30.40 -7.64
N GLY A 51 -12.98 -29.44 -7.05
CA GLY A 51 -11.66 -29.67 -6.48
C GLY A 51 -11.69 -30.66 -5.32
N LEU A 52 -12.63 -30.51 -4.39
CA LEU A 52 -12.84 -31.42 -3.27
C LEU A 52 -13.22 -32.84 -3.76
N PHE A 53 -14.12 -32.92 -4.74
CA PHE A 53 -14.49 -34.21 -5.35
C PHE A 53 -13.31 -34.90 -5.99
N ARG A 54 -12.46 -34.18 -6.75
CA ARG A 54 -11.23 -34.73 -7.34
C ARG A 54 -10.22 -35.15 -6.29
N LEU A 55 -10.05 -34.41 -5.21
CA LEU A 55 -9.18 -34.80 -4.08
C LEU A 55 -9.68 -36.11 -3.43
N ARG A 56 -11.00 -36.27 -3.24
CA ARG A 56 -11.60 -37.52 -2.73
C ARG A 56 -11.31 -38.69 -3.63
N GLN A 57 -11.21 -38.48 -4.94
CA GLN A 57 -10.82 -39.51 -5.92
C GLN A 57 -9.30 -39.67 -6.07
N ARG A 58 -8.48 -39.06 -5.22
CA ARG A 58 -7.01 -39.03 -5.31
C ARG A 58 -6.48 -38.48 -6.66
N LYS A 59 -7.25 -37.65 -7.34
CA LYS A 59 -6.87 -36.97 -8.59
C LYS A 59 -6.33 -35.57 -8.32
N SER A 60 -5.52 -35.04 -9.25
CA SER A 60 -5.01 -33.68 -9.12
C SER A 60 -6.14 -32.64 -9.19
N ALA A 61 -6.20 -31.76 -8.19
CA ALA A 61 -7.12 -30.63 -8.14
C ALA A 61 -6.48 -29.34 -8.64
N LEU A 62 -5.25 -29.38 -9.17
CA LEU A 62 -4.49 -28.19 -9.54
C LEU A 62 -5.25 -27.24 -10.47
N PHE A 63 -5.95 -27.78 -11.48
CA PHE A 63 -6.75 -26.99 -12.40
C PHE A 63 -7.90 -26.27 -11.70
N CYS A 64 -8.60 -26.94 -10.79
CA CYS A 64 -9.71 -26.35 -10.03
C CYS A 64 -9.22 -25.22 -9.13
N VAL A 65 -8.07 -25.40 -8.45
CA VAL A 65 -7.46 -24.36 -7.62
C VAL A 65 -6.98 -23.20 -8.49
N ALA A 66 -6.38 -23.45 -9.64
CA ALA A 66 -5.95 -22.42 -10.57
C ALA A 66 -7.14 -21.59 -11.09
N LEU A 67 -8.24 -22.27 -11.46
CA LEU A 67 -9.46 -21.59 -11.90
C LEU A 67 -10.09 -20.76 -10.78
N ALA A 68 -10.15 -21.27 -9.56
CA ALA A 68 -10.66 -20.51 -8.41
C ALA A 68 -9.80 -19.26 -8.14
N LEU A 69 -8.47 -19.38 -8.21
CA LEU A 69 -7.56 -18.25 -8.03
C LEU A 69 -7.69 -17.21 -9.16
N PHE A 70 -7.86 -17.66 -10.40
CA PHE A 70 -8.13 -16.78 -11.54
C PHE A 70 -9.41 -15.97 -11.33
N LEU A 71 -10.51 -16.62 -10.96
CA LEU A 71 -11.78 -15.98 -10.69
C LEU A 71 -11.71 -15.05 -9.48
N LEU A 72 -11.00 -15.45 -8.44
CA LEU A 72 -10.74 -14.61 -7.27
C LEU A 72 -9.97 -13.35 -7.66
N GLY A 73 -8.91 -13.49 -8.45
CA GLY A 73 -8.13 -12.35 -8.95
C GLY A 73 -8.99 -11.40 -9.78
N ASN A 74 -9.84 -11.92 -10.65
CA ASN A 74 -10.77 -11.11 -11.45
C ASN A 74 -11.80 -10.41 -10.54
N GLY A 75 -12.45 -11.12 -9.63
CA GLY A 75 -13.48 -10.57 -8.75
C GLY A 75 -12.97 -9.50 -7.79
N VAL A 76 -11.83 -9.76 -7.14
CA VAL A 76 -11.19 -8.78 -6.26
C VAL A 76 -10.81 -7.52 -7.04
N THR A 77 -10.20 -7.68 -8.21
CA THR A 77 -9.82 -6.52 -9.04
C THR A 77 -11.04 -5.76 -9.55
N ALA A 78 -12.07 -6.46 -10.00
CA ALA A 78 -13.32 -5.84 -10.44
C ALA A 78 -14.00 -5.05 -9.32
N SER A 79 -14.04 -5.59 -8.09
CA SER A 79 -14.61 -4.89 -6.93
C SER A 79 -13.78 -3.66 -6.54
N VAL A 80 -12.45 -3.74 -6.68
CA VAL A 80 -11.55 -2.61 -6.45
C VAL A 80 -11.72 -1.53 -7.52
N LEU A 81 -11.92 -1.92 -8.78
CA LEU A 81 -12.13 -1.00 -9.90
C LEU A 81 -13.56 -0.43 -9.96
N ALA A 82 -14.55 -1.08 -9.35
CA ALA A 82 -15.94 -0.62 -9.26
C ALA A 82 -16.04 0.54 -8.25
N VAL A 83 -15.42 1.67 -8.56
CA VAL A 83 -15.53 2.90 -7.78
C VAL A 83 -16.81 3.62 -8.18
N ARG A 84 -17.62 4.04 -7.21
CA ARG A 84 -18.80 4.86 -7.44
C ARG A 84 -18.42 6.17 -8.12
N ASP A 85 -19.28 6.65 -9.01
CA ASP A 85 -19.10 7.94 -9.66
C ASP A 85 -18.95 9.04 -8.60
N ALA A 86 -17.85 9.76 -8.69
CA ALA A 86 -17.56 10.83 -7.77
C ALA A 86 -18.16 12.14 -8.31
N PRO A 87 -18.70 13.00 -7.47
CA PRO A 87 -19.05 14.34 -7.88
C PRO A 87 -17.79 15.06 -8.35
N SER A 88 -17.65 15.22 -9.67
CA SER A 88 -16.46 15.82 -10.25
C SER A 88 -16.52 17.34 -10.13
N GLY A 89 -15.70 17.92 -9.24
CA GLY A 89 -15.41 19.34 -9.21
C GLY A 89 -16.45 20.26 -8.58
N SER A 90 -17.59 19.76 -8.11
CA SER A 90 -18.57 20.55 -7.34
C SER A 90 -17.98 20.90 -5.96
N LYS A 91 -18.38 22.05 -5.42
CA LYS A 91 -18.11 22.38 -4.02
C LYS A 91 -18.94 21.47 -3.13
N ALA A 92 -18.30 20.80 -2.20
CA ALA A 92 -18.93 19.89 -1.24
C ALA A 92 -18.44 20.20 0.17
N GLU A 93 -19.28 19.96 1.16
CA GLU A 93 -18.86 19.93 2.56
C GLU A 93 -18.16 18.60 2.83
N ILE A 94 -16.89 18.67 3.19
CA ILE A 94 -16.03 17.50 3.41
C ILE A 94 -15.73 17.40 4.90
N VAL A 95 -16.09 16.28 5.49
CA VAL A 95 -15.76 15.94 6.87
C VAL A 95 -15.03 14.58 6.84
N GLY A 96 -13.89 14.50 7.49
CA GLY A 96 -13.12 13.26 7.53
C GLY A 96 -12.10 13.24 8.66
N GLU A 97 -11.62 12.06 9.01
CA GLU A 97 -10.58 11.86 10.02
C GLU A 97 -9.22 11.70 9.35
N ILE A 98 -8.21 12.41 9.84
CA ILE A 98 -6.84 12.33 9.31
C ILE A 98 -6.24 10.96 9.65
N ASP A 99 -6.00 10.14 8.63
CA ASP A 99 -5.36 8.83 8.75
C ASP A 99 -3.85 8.91 8.56
N ALA A 100 -3.39 9.74 7.63
CA ALA A 100 -1.97 9.96 7.38
C ALA A 100 -1.70 11.38 6.89
N ILE A 101 -0.46 11.85 7.06
CA ILE A 101 0.01 13.14 6.57
C ILE A 101 1.15 12.86 5.58
N GLU A 102 0.94 13.16 4.31
CA GLU A 102 1.94 12.94 3.25
C GLU A 102 2.96 14.11 3.21
N ARG A 103 2.45 15.35 3.36
CA ARG A 103 3.24 16.58 3.47
C ARG A 103 2.54 17.52 4.45
N GLU A 104 3.16 18.63 4.82
CA GLU A 104 2.61 19.57 5.80
C GLU A 104 1.15 19.95 5.55
N ASN A 105 0.76 20.10 4.29
CA ASN A 105 -0.59 20.50 3.89
C ASN A 105 -1.37 19.41 3.12
N ARG A 106 -0.84 18.19 2.98
CA ARG A 106 -1.47 17.11 2.22
C ARG A 106 -1.76 15.92 3.10
N VAL A 107 -3.04 15.65 3.32
CA VAL A 107 -3.52 14.66 4.29
C VAL A 107 -4.38 13.60 3.64
N TRP A 108 -4.33 12.42 4.20
CA TRP A 108 -5.21 11.30 3.87
C TRP A 108 -6.35 11.30 4.86
N LEU A 109 -7.58 11.39 4.35
CA LEU A 109 -8.79 11.34 5.17
C LEU A 109 -9.43 9.99 5.02
N LYS A 110 -9.80 9.37 6.15
CA LYS A 110 -10.66 8.18 6.24
C LYS A 110 -12.04 8.58 6.77
N ASN A 111 -13.02 7.69 6.62
CA ASN A 111 -14.40 7.92 7.06
C ASN A 111 -14.95 9.25 6.53
N VAL A 112 -14.68 9.54 5.26
CA VAL A 112 -15.02 10.82 4.65
C VAL A 112 -16.50 10.87 4.32
N THR A 113 -17.15 11.95 4.75
CA THR A 113 -18.52 12.28 4.39
C THR A 113 -18.50 13.51 3.48
N CYS A 114 -19.10 13.39 2.31
CA CYS A 114 -19.25 14.48 1.34
C CYS A 114 -20.75 14.75 1.17
N ASP A 115 -21.20 15.92 1.55
CA ASP A 115 -22.62 16.34 1.49
C ASP A 115 -23.59 15.29 2.09
N GLY A 116 -23.18 14.63 3.18
CA GLY A 116 -23.96 13.58 3.88
C GLY A 116 -23.73 12.16 3.34
N GLU A 117 -23.05 11.97 2.21
CA GLU A 117 -22.71 10.64 1.70
C GLU A 117 -21.37 10.16 2.25
N THR A 118 -21.35 9.02 2.93
CA THR A 118 -20.12 8.40 3.44
C THR A 118 -19.37 7.67 2.35
N ARG A 119 -18.07 7.91 2.24
CA ARG A 119 -17.14 7.23 1.33
C ARG A 119 -16.44 6.07 2.05
N SER A 120 -16.31 4.96 1.35
CA SER A 120 -15.73 3.73 1.90
C SER A 120 -14.20 3.70 1.88
N ARG A 121 -13.56 4.55 1.08
CA ARG A 121 -12.10 4.62 0.91
C ARG A 121 -11.54 5.95 1.33
N CYS A 122 -10.22 5.99 1.50
CA CYS A 122 -9.52 7.22 1.81
C CYS A 122 -9.64 8.26 0.69
N VAL A 123 -9.60 9.52 1.07
CA VAL A 123 -9.58 10.68 0.18
C VAL A 123 -8.31 11.48 0.44
N LEU A 124 -7.59 11.80 -0.63
CA LEU A 124 -6.36 12.58 -0.53
C LEU A 124 -6.66 14.05 -0.69
N VAL A 125 -6.48 14.84 0.35
CA VAL A 125 -6.88 16.26 0.37
C VAL A 125 -5.69 17.16 0.66
N THR A 126 -5.58 18.25 -0.12
CA THR A 126 -4.64 19.33 0.16
C THR A 126 -5.35 20.43 0.96
N LEU A 127 -4.85 20.72 2.14
CA LEU A 127 -5.36 21.80 3.00
C LEU A 127 -4.81 23.13 2.49
N MET A 128 -5.67 24.01 1.98
CA MET A 128 -5.25 25.33 1.56
C MET A 128 -5.22 26.27 2.77
N ALA A 129 -4.08 26.90 3.00
CA ALA A 129 -3.96 27.95 4.01
C ALA A 129 -4.53 29.26 3.48
N GLN A 130 -4.99 30.12 4.36
CA GLN A 130 -5.34 31.49 4.03
C GLN A 130 -4.06 32.27 3.69
N LYS A 131 -4.13 33.20 2.75
CA LYS A 131 -2.98 34.07 2.39
C LYS A 131 -2.46 34.70 3.67
N ASP A 132 -1.15 34.53 3.94
CA ASP A 132 -0.42 35.04 5.11
C ASP A 132 -0.57 34.27 6.45
N GLU A 133 -1.29 33.15 6.52
CA GLU A 133 -1.27 32.30 7.71
C GLU A 133 -0.56 30.97 7.43
N ALA A 134 0.35 30.59 8.32
CA ALA A 134 0.90 29.23 8.30
C ALA A 134 -0.23 28.21 8.52
N ALA A 135 -0.30 27.19 7.69
CA ALA A 135 -1.30 26.13 7.88
C ALA A 135 -1.19 25.56 9.31
N PRO A 136 -2.28 25.50 10.08
CA PRO A 136 -2.23 24.97 11.42
C PRO A 136 -1.71 23.53 11.41
N ALA A 137 -0.84 23.22 12.37
CA ALA A 137 -0.26 21.90 12.49
C ALA A 137 -1.35 20.87 12.78
N VAL A 138 -1.63 20.00 11.80
CA VAL A 138 -2.61 18.93 11.92
C VAL A 138 -1.97 17.65 12.47
N GLN A 139 -2.75 16.84 13.15
CA GLN A 139 -2.30 15.55 13.73
C GLN A 139 -3.16 14.40 13.22
N ILE A 140 -2.57 13.21 13.16
CA ILE A 140 -3.30 11.99 12.81
C ILE A 140 -4.37 11.72 13.88
N GLY A 141 -5.56 11.33 13.45
CA GLY A 141 -6.70 11.07 14.30
C GLY A 141 -7.58 12.29 14.61
N GLN A 142 -7.19 13.47 14.16
CA GLN A 142 -8.05 14.65 14.21
C GLN A 142 -9.11 14.59 13.10
N ARG A 143 -10.27 15.18 13.37
CA ARG A 143 -11.34 15.35 12.38
C ARG A 143 -11.21 16.72 11.72
N VAL A 144 -11.16 16.72 10.40
CA VAL A 144 -11.16 17.94 9.60
C VAL A 144 -12.54 18.13 8.99
N LYS A 145 -13.03 19.36 9.09
CA LYS A 145 -14.29 19.79 8.47
C LYS A 145 -14.05 21.05 7.66
N GLY A 146 -14.55 21.09 6.44
CA GLY A 146 -14.43 22.27 5.60
C GLY A 146 -15.10 22.09 4.25
N THR A 147 -15.17 23.18 3.51
CA THR A 147 -15.68 23.18 2.13
C THR A 147 -14.53 22.99 1.16
N GLY A 148 -14.68 22.10 0.21
CA GLY A 148 -13.64 21.79 -0.75
C GLY A 148 -14.16 21.32 -2.10
N ARG A 149 -13.24 20.89 -2.94
CA ARG A 149 -13.57 20.24 -4.21
C ARG A 149 -12.83 18.92 -4.30
N LEU A 150 -13.55 17.87 -4.67
CA LEU A 150 -13.01 16.54 -4.92
C LEU A 150 -13.09 16.21 -6.41
N PHE A 151 -12.06 15.51 -6.86
CA PHE A 151 -11.91 15.10 -8.25
C PHE A 151 -11.64 13.60 -8.31
N ALA A 152 -12.27 12.92 -9.25
CA ALA A 152 -11.87 11.58 -9.60
C ALA A 152 -10.47 11.60 -10.25
N PRO A 153 -9.64 10.60 -9.99
CA PRO A 153 -8.35 10.47 -10.66
C PRO A 153 -8.54 10.37 -12.17
N SER A 154 -7.71 11.10 -12.91
CA SER A 154 -7.82 11.18 -14.38
C SER A 154 -7.53 9.84 -15.05
N GLU A 155 -8.32 9.52 -16.08
CA GLU A 155 -8.01 8.44 -17.00
C GLU A 155 -6.86 8.83 -17.94
N PRO A 156 -6.14 7.85 -18.53
CA PRO A 156 -5.06 8.14 -19.45
C PRO A 156 -5.61 8.85 -20.70
N ARG A 157 -5.06 10.01 -21.03
CA ARG A 157 -5.47 10.77 -22.23
C ARG A 157 -4.83 10.23 -23.51
N ASN A 158 -3.71 9.52 -23.37
CA ASN A 158 -2.95 8.96 -24.50
C ASN A 158 -2.84 7.44 -24.35
N PRO A 159 -2.80 6.69 -25.48
CA PRO A 159 -2.48 5.26 -25.44
C PRO A 159 -1.14 5.01 -24.75
N GLY A 160 -1.13 4.10 -23.77
CA GLY A 160 0.06 3.82 -22.94
C GLY A 160 0.34 4.82 -21.83
N GLY A 161 -0.49 5.85 -21.65
CA GLY A 161 -0.40 6.81 -20.55
C GLY A 161 -0.71 6.15 -19.19
N ILE A 162 -0.25 6.80 -18.11
CA ILE A 162 -0.52 6.33 -16.75
C ILE A 162 -2.00 6.47 -16.43
N ASN A 163 -2.64 5.36 -16.08
CA ASN A 163 -4.00 5.39 -15.57
C ASN A 163 -4.00 5.91 -14.13
N GLY A 164 -4.45 7.17 -13.95
CA GLY A 164 -4.51 7.83 -12.66
C GLY A 164 -5.43 7.11 -11.67
N ARG A 165 -6.51 6.50 -12.16
CA ARG A 165 -7.44 5.72 -11.33
C ARG A 165 -6.77 4.47 -10.75
N ILE A 166 -6.08 3.68 -11.57
CA ILE A 166 -5.33 2.50 -11.10
C ILE A 166 -4.25 2.92 -10.11
N ARG A 167 -3.55 4.03 -10.40
CA ARG A 167 -2.51 4.57 -9.51
C ARG A 167 -3.09 5.04 -8.17
N ALA A 168 -4.25 5.67 -8.16
CA ALA A 168 -4.93 6.10 -6.95
C ALA A 168 -5.36 4.90 -6.10
N LEU A 169 -5.97 3.91 -6.72
CA LEU A 169 -6.37 2.66 -6.06
C LEU A 169 -5.18 1.88 -5.51
N ALA A 170 -4.07 1.83 -6.24
CA ALA A 170 -2.83 1.22 -5.75
C ALA A 170 -2.22 1.94 -4.54
N ARG A 171 -2.61 3.22 -4.32
CA ARG A 171 -2.26 4.02 -3.15
C ARG A 171 -3.38 4.12 -2.11
N ASP A 172 -4.45 3.32 -2.26
CA ASP A 172 -5.58 3.22 -1.35
C ASP A 172 -6.42 4.51 -1.20
N TYR A 173 -6.49 5.36 -2.23
CA TYR A 173 -7.42 6.48 -2.24
C TYR A 173 -8.36 6.45 -3.45
N GLU A 174 -9.58 6.96 -3.24
CA GLU A 174 -10.63 7.00 -4.26
C GLU A 174 -10.66 8.34 -4.97
N LEU A 175 -10.52 9.41 -4.23
CA LEU A 175 -10.64 10.79 -4.68
C LEU A 175 -9.43 11.60 -4.25
N SER A 176 -9.15 12.64 -5.00
CA SER A 176 -8.18 13.67 -4.60
C SER A 176 -8.80 15.06 -4.74
N GLY A 177 -8.37 15.99 -3.90
CA GLY A 177 -8.91 17.33 -3.96
C GLY A 177 -8.23 18.31 -3.03
N TYR A 178 -8.94 19.39 -2.72
CA TYR A 178 -8.44 20.39 -1.80
C TYR A 178 -9.58 20.97 -0.96
N LEU A 179 -9.26 21.33 0.27
CA LEU A 179 -10.11 22.13 1.14
C LEU A 179 -9.76 23.60 0.95
N LEU A 180 -10.80 24.41 0.79
CA LEU A 180 -10.68 25.88 0.71
C LEU A 180 -10.33 26.43 2.09
N PRO A 181 -9.72 27.63 2.18
CA PRO A 181 -9.48 28.31 3.45
C PRO A 181 -10.76 28.42 4.30
N GLY A 182 -10.62 28.34 5.62
CA GLY A 182 -11.74 28.32 6.56
C GLY A 182 -12.12 26.91 7.05
N TRP A 183 -11.33 25.90 6.74
CA TRP A 183 -11.48 24.58 7.34
C TRP A 183 -11.11 24.59 8.83
N THR A 184 -11.76 23.74 9.59
CA THR A 184 -11.56 23.59 11.03
C THR A 184 -11.07 22.21 11.38
N VAL A 185 -10.35 22.09 12.49
CA VAL A 185 -9.88 20.82 13.04
C VAL A 185 -10.50 20.63 14.40
N GLU A 186 -11.15 19.50 14.59
CA GLU A 186 -11.81 19.14 15.85
C GLU A 186 -11.19 17.87 16.42
N GLY A 187 -11.16 17.79 17.75
CA GLY A 187 -10.70 16.61 18.49
C GLY A 187 -9.20 16.58 18.74
N GLY A 188 -8.82 15.81 19.76
CA GLY A 188 -7.43 15.42 20.06
C GLY A 188 -7.02 14.22 19.23
N GLY A 189 -5.76 14.19 18.80
CA GLY A 189 -5.22 13.04 18.07
C GLY A 189 -5.38 11.75 18.88
N GLN A 190 -6.09 10.78 18.32
CA GLN A 190 -6.17 9.45 18.91
C GLN A 190 -4.82 8.77 18.79
N PHE A 191 -4.49 7.88 19.76
CA PHE A 191 -3.30 7.06 19.66
C PHE A 191 -3.37 6.20 18.41
N SER A 192 -2.47 6.45 17.47
CA SER A 192 -2.32 5.68 16.25
C SER A 192 -0.90 5.09 16.19
N LEU A 193 -0.79 3.80 15.90
CA LEU A 193 0.50 3.16 15.64
C LEU A 193 1.25 3.87 14.50
N ARG A 194 0.53 4.34 13.50
CA ARG A 194 1.10 5.11 12.37
C ARG A 194 1.73 6.42 12.86
N GLU A 195 1.07 7.13 13.78
CA GLU A 195 1.65 8.34 14.40
C GLU A 195 2.88 8.03 15.26
N LEU A 196 2.87 6.91 15.99
CA LEU A 196 4.04 6.45 16.74
C LEU A 196 5.24 6.23 15.80
N PHE A 197 5.05 5.51 14.70
CA PHE A 197 6.10 5.25 13.72
C PHE A 197 6.57 6.54 13.05
N ARG A 198 5.67 7.44 12.71
CA ARG A 198 6.00 8.75 12.14
C ARG A 198 6.83 9.62 13.11
N ARG A 199 6.48 9.62 14.39
CA ARG A 199 7.28 10.33 15.42
C ARG A 199 8.66 9.70 15.57
N ALA A 200 8.74 8.38 15.58
CA ALA A 200 10.00 7.66 15.62
C ALA A 200 10.87 7.98 14.39
N GLN A 201 10.27 7.97 13.19
CA GLN A 201 10.95 8.33 11.94
C GLN A 201 11.49 9.78 12.00
N LYS A 202 10.67 10.76 12.37
CA LYS A 202 11.12 12.15 12.52
C LYS A 202 12.25 12.31 13.55
N LYS A 203 12.20 11.55 14.63
CA LYS A 203 13.29 11.55 15.64
C LYS A 203 14.57 10.98 15.04
N LEU A 204 14.49 9.88 14.29
CA LEU A 204 15.65 9.27 13.62
C LEU A 204 16.23 10.19 12.54
N MET A 205 15.36 10.87 11.77
CA MET A 205 15.79 11.85 10.76
C MET A 205 16.60 12.99 11.40
N ARG A 206 16.13 13.56 12.51
CA ARG A 206 16.87 14.59 13.25
C ARG A 206 18.22 14.11 13.78
N HIS A 207 18.28 12.85 14.25
CA HIS A 207 19.55 12.26 14.66
C HIS A 207 20.51 12.06 13.49
N ALA A 208 19.98 11.63 12.32
CA ALA A 208 20.77 11.50 11.11
C ALA A 208 21.34 12.87 10.67
N GLU A 209 20.58 13.95 10.78
CA GLU A 209 21.03 15.32 10.50
C GLU A 209 22.19 15.73 11.43
N ALA A 210 22.07 15.43 12.72
CA ALA A 210 23.12 15.76 13.69
C ALA A 210 24.42 14.96 13.46
N VAL A 211 24.33 13.71 12.97
CA VAL A 211 25.49 12.83 12.78
C VAL A 211 26.11 13.01 11.39
N PHE A 212 25.32 13.08 10.34
CA PHE A 212 25.77 13.05 8.94
C PHE A 212 25.79 14.43 8.27
N GLY A 213 25.24 15.48 8.90
CA GLY A 213 25.25 16.85 8.39
C GLY A 213 24.73 16.93 6.95
N ARG A 214 25.56 17.45 6.03
CA ARG A 214 25.19 17.62 4.61
C ARG A 214 24.82 16.33 3.88
N GLN A 215 25.25 15.18 4.35
CA GLN A 215 24.94 13.87 3.75
C GLN A 215 23.67 13.23 4.34
N ALA A 216 23.07 13.83 5.37
CA ALA A 216 21.88 13.30 6.04
C ALA A 216 20.72 12.98 5.08
N PRO A 217 20.37 13.81 4.07
CA PRO A 217 19.29 13.49 3.15
C PRO A 217 19.46 12.17 2.41
N LEU A 218 20.70 11.82 2.02
CA LEU A 218 21.00 10.54 1.38
C LEU A 218 20.80 9.38 2.35
N PHE A 219 21.29 9.50 3.60
CA PHE A 219 21.09 8.47 4.62
C PHE A 219 19.62 8.31 4.99
N GLN A 220 18.86 9.40 5.10
CA GLN A 220 17.42 9.40 5.35
C GLN A 220 16.67 8.67 4.24
N ALA A 221 17.03 8.92 2.96
CA ALA A 221 16.41 8.24 1.83
C ALA A 221 16.73 6.73 1.83
N VAL A 222 17.99 6.36 2.03
CA VAL A 222 18.43 4.95 1.96
C VAL A 222 17.95 4.14 3.16
N LEU A 223 18.03 4.68 4.37
CA LEU A 223 17.72 3.93 5.60
C LEU A 223 16.27 4.09 6.07
N LEU A 224 15.66 5.25 5.86
CA LEU A 224 14.31 5.54 6.35
C LEU A 224 13.28 5.67 5.24
N GLY A 225 13.68 5.61 3.97
CA GLY A 225 12.79 5.74 2.82
C GLY A 225 12.30 7.16 2.54
N SER A 226 12.72 8.16 3.32
CA SER A 226 12.31 9.56 3.16
C SER A 226 13.16 10.27 2.10
N ARG A 227 12.50 10.84 1.10
CA ARG A 227 13.15 11.57 -0.01
C ARG A 227 12.86 13.07 0.03
N GLU A 228 12.26 13.57 1.11
CA GLU A 228 11.75 14.94 1.19
C GLU A 228 12.85 16.00 0.99
N ASN A 229 14.05 15.73 1.50
CA ASN A 229 15.17 16.67 1.49
C ASN A 229 16.28 16.25 0.51
N LEU A 230 15.98 15.32 -0.41
CA LEU A 230 16.98 14.83 -1.36
C LEU A 230 17.03 15.75 -2.58
N ASP A 231 18.25 16.10 -3.01
CA ASP A 231 18.48 16.92 -4.18
C ASP A 231 18.00 16.23 -5.46
N ASP A 232 17.22 16.93 -6.27
CA ASP A 232 16.67 16.42 -7.53
C ASP A 232 17.78 16.07 -8.55
N ASP A 233 18.88 16.78 -8.55
CA ASP A 233 20.04 16.49 -9.41
C ASP A 233 20.68 15.17 -9.00
N LEU A 234 20.80 14.91 -7.69
CA LEU A 234 21.30 13.62 -7.19
C LEU A 234 20.34 12.48 -7.56
N VAL A 235 19.03 12.67 -7.40
CA VAL A 235 18.02 11.68 -7.80
C VAL A 235 18.12 11.38 -9.30
N THR A 236 18.32 12.40 -10.12
CA THR A 236 18.46 12.27 -11.58
C THR A 236 19.74 11.52 -11.93
N ALA A 237 20.88 11.85 -11.29
CA ALA A 237 22.14 11.13 -11.48
C ALA A 237 22.01 9.65 -11.09
N MET A 238 21.36 9.34 -9.95
CA MET A 238 21.12 7.97 -9.51
C MET A 238 20.17 7.21 -10.45
N ARG A 239 19.25 7.91 -11.09
CA ARG A 239 18.34 7.32 -12.09
C ARG A 239 19.09 6.99 -13.38
N LEU A 240 19.95 7.89 -13.85
CA LEU A 240 20.78 7.68 -15.05
C LEU A 240 21.78 6.54 -14.87
N THR A 241 22.35 6.38 -13.67
CA THR A 241 23.27 5.28 -13.33
C THR A 241 22.57 3.98 -12.99
N GLY A 242 21.21 3.95 -12.93
CA GLY A 242 20.42 2.76 -12.61
C GLY A 242 20.39 2.38 -11.13
N ILE A 243 21.02 3.15 -10.23
CA ILE A 243 21.08 2.86 -8.78
C ILE A 243 19.96 3.51 -7.97
N VAL A 244 18.98 4.15 -8.64
CA VAL A 244 17.83 4.80 -7.97
C VAL A 244 17.02 3.85 -7.06
N HIS A 245 17.08 2.54 -7.32
CA HIS A 245 16.42 1.53 -6.49
C HIS A 245 16.99 1.44 -5.06
N LEU A 246 18.22 1.93 -4.83
CA LEU A 246 18.80 2.02 -3.49
C LEU A 246 18.07 3.05 -2.59
N LEU A 247 17.41 4.05 -3.20
CA LEU A 247 16.59 5.03 -2.46
C LEU A 247 15.26 4.45 -1.95
N THR A 248 14.95 3.23 -2.31
CA THR A 248 13.76 2.53 -1.81
C THR A 248 14.21 1.47 -0.81
N VAL A 249 13.61 1.48 0.38
CA VAL A 249 13.91 0.44 1.36
C VAL A 249 13.51 -0.92 0.76
N SER A 250 14.51 -1.74 0.52
CA SER A 250 14.37 -3.03 -0.16
C SER A 250 14.53 -4.19 0.82
N GLY A 251 14.12 -5.39 0.38
CA GLY A 251 14.35 -6.62 1.15
C GLY A 251 15.83 -6.87 1.46
N MET A 252 16.75 -6.33 0.63
CA MET A 252 18.19 -6.41 0.89
C MET A 252 18.58 -5.61 2.14
N HIS A 253 18.07 -4.38 2.31
CA HIS A 253 18.30 -3.57 3.51
C HIS A 253 17.79 -4.30 4.76
N LEU A 254 16.58 -4.85 4.68
CA LEU A 254 15.98 -5.61 5.78
C LEU A 254 16.80 -6.85 6.11
N SER A 255 17.31 -7.57 5.11
CA SER A 255 18.16 -8.75 5.30
C SER A 255 19.50 -8.41 5.94
N LEU A 256 20.12 -7.29 5.55
CA LEU A 256 21.36 -6.82 6.13
C LEU A 256 21.18 -6.45 7.61
N ILE A 257 20.12 -5.69 7.92
CA ILE A 257 19.76 -5.32 9.28
C ILE A 257 19.48 -6.59 10.11
N ALA A 258 18.73 -7.55 9.56
CA ALA A 258 18.46 -8.82 10.22
C ALA A 258 19.75 -9.58 10.59
N LEU A 259 20.70 -9.64 9.65
CA LEU A 259 21.99 -10.30 9.86
C LEU A 259 22.83 -9.59 10.93
N MET A 260 22.85 -8.26 10.91
CA MET A 260 23.56 -7.46 11.93
C MET A 260 22.93 -7.65 13.32
N LEU A 261 21.60 -7.62 13.41
CA LEU A 261 20.87 -7.87 14.66
C LEU A 261 21.12 -9.27 15.17
N GLU A 262 21.09 -10.28 14.31
CA GLU A 262 21.37 -11.65 14.71
C GLU A 262 22.78 -11.77 15.31
N ARG A 263 23.80 -11.19 14.68
CA ARG A 263 25.17 -11.19 15.21
C ARG A 263 25.27 -10.48 16.56
N LEU A 264 24.55 -9.36 16.72
CA LEU A 264 24.54 -8.62 17.98
C LEU A 264 23.84 -9.42 19.08
N LEU A 265 22.65 -9.95 18.81
CA LEU A 265 21.84 -10.71 19.76
C LEU A 265 22.50 -12.04 20.16
N ARG A 266 23.35 -12.63 19.32
CA ARG A 266 24.15 -13.81 19.68
C ARG A 266 25.16 -13.55 20.78
N ARG A 267 25.56 -12.30 21.00
CA ARG A 267 26.46 -11.91 22.11
C ARG A 267 25.77 -11.82 23.47
N LEU A 268 24.42 -11.82 23.46
CA LEU A 268 23.63 -11.78 24.68
C LEU A 268 23.32 -13.19 25.18
N PRO A 269 23.32 -13.40 26.52
CA PRO A 269 23.03 -14.71 27.12
C PRO A 269 21.54 -15.04 27.08
N CYS A 270 20.93 -15.05 25.87
CA CYS A 270 19.50 -15.27 25.64
C CYS A 270 19.25 -16.57 24.87
N GLY A 271 18.15 -17.23 25.15
CA GLY A 271 17.69 -18.39 24.41
C GLY A 271 17.39 -18.09 22.93
N ARG A 272 17.40 -19.13 22.09
CA ARG A 272 17.15 -18.98 20.63
C ARG A 272 15.78 -18.34 20.32
N TRP A 273 14.75 -18.68 21.07
CA TRP A 273 13.40 -18.15 20.87
C TRP A 273 13.29 -16.68 21.26
N THR A 274 13.94 -16.28 22.35
CA THR A 274 14.00 -14.87 22.79
C THR A 274 14.72 -14.02 21.75
N ARG A 275 15.81 -14.51 21.18
CA ARG A 275 16.54 -13.81 20.10
C ARG A 275 15.68 -13.68 18.85
N PHE A 276 15.00 -14.76 18.46
CA PHE A 276 14.09 -14.73 17.31
C PHE A 276 12.93 -13.72 17.52
N ALA A 277 12.30 -13.74 18.69
CA ALA A 277 11.24 -12.81 19.02
C ALA A 277 11.73 -11.35 19.01
N ALA A 278 12.86 -11.07 19.66
CA ALA A 278 13.45 -9.73 19.69
C ALA A 278 13.79 -9.23 18.27
N GLN A 279 14.41 -10.07 17.46
CA GLN A 279 14.74 -9.74 16.07
C GLN A 279 13.47 -9.45 15.25
N THR A 280 12.43 -10.27 15.38
CA THR A 280 11.16 -10.08 14.70
C THR A 280 10.50 -8.75 15.09
N VAL A 281 10.44 -8.44 16.38
CA VAL A 281 9.88 -7.17 16.87
C VAL A 281 10.64 -5.96 16.34
N ILE A 282 11.98 -6.00 16.36
CA ILE A 282 12.79 -4.89 15.84
C ILE A 282 12.60 -4.71 14.34
N LEU A 283 12.54 -5.80 13.56
CA LEU A 283 12.31 -5.73 12.13
C LEU A 283 10.91 -5.24 11.78
N LEU A 284 9.88 -5.66 12.52
CA LEU A 284 8.52 -5.14 12.36
C LEU A 284 8.45 -3.65 12.69
N PHE A 285 9.11 -3.23 13.77
CA PHE A 285 9.20 -1.81 14.11
C PHE A 285 9.90 -1.00 13.02
N TYR A 286 11.05 -1.48 12.52
CA TYR A 286 11.77 -0.85 11.41
C TYR A 286 10.90 -0.74 10.16
N THR A 287 10.19 -1.82 9.79
CA THR A 287 9.26 -1.81 8.66
C THR A 287 8.12 -0.79 8.85
N GLY A 288 7.60 -0.68 10.08
CA GLY A 288 6.61 0.35 10.41
C GLY A 288 7.15 1.77 10.25
N VAL A 289 8.38 2.02 10.72
CA VAL A 289 9.04 3.33 10.62
C VAL A 289 9.32 3.71 9.16
N THR A 290 9.81 2.77 8.34
CA THR A 290 10.12 3.02 6.91
C THR A 290 8.88 3.07 6.04
N GLY A 291 7.81 2.39 6.40
CA GLY A 291 6.51 2.42 5.70
C GLY A 291 5.61 3.57 6.12
N ALA A 292 6.02 4.39 7.11
CA ALA A 292 5.29 5.58 7.57
C ALA A 292 5.57 6.83 6.70
N ALA A 293 6.48 6.72 5.72
CA ALA A 293 6.88 7.78 4.80
C ALA A 293 5.90 7.91 3.62
#